data_f540ae155d3436e6aae46a4269e780e7
#
_entry.id   f540ae155d3436e6aae46a4269e780e7
#
_cell.length_a   1.000
_cell.length_b   1.000
_cell.length_c   1.000
_cell.angle_alpha   90.00
_cell.angle_beta   90.00
_cell.angle_gamma   90.00
#
_symmetry.space_group_name_H-M   'P 1'
#
loop_
_entity.id
_entity.type
_entity.pdbx_description
1 polymer ?
#
loop_
_entity_poly.entity_id
_entity_poly.type
_entity_poly.pdbx_seq_one_letter_code
_entity_poly.pdbx_strand_id
1 'polypeptide(L)'
;MTPAIIRMLEDTTVPKIGLSWHDDIRALRQLHDFKPGWFIDLQDHMREIGVEDLSLQKMYANLFAERISKTERLSNWERDVLTSKQKSYAAIDAWACIRLFEELKELKNTGNYELHSVETELEIEEELRIYEELAAQKGQGG
;
A
#
# COMPACT_ATOMS: atom_id res chain seq x y z
N MET A 1 -22.41 13.72 1.88
CA MET A 1 -22.02 12.42 1.27
C MET A 1 -23.23 11.84 0.57
N THR A 2 -23.08 11.35 -0.65
CA THR A 2 -24.20 10.81 -1.41
C THR A 2 -24.70 9.48 -0.85
N PRO A 3 -26.00 9.15 -0.97
CA PRO A 3 -26.53 7.87 -0.50
C PRO A 3 -25.83 6.63 -1.13
N ALA A 4 -25.38 6.74 -2.38
CA ALA A 4 -24.67 5.66 -3.06
C ALA A 4 -23.34 5.32 -2.37
N ILE A 5 -22.59 6.35 -1.96
CA ILE A 5 -21.31 6.16 -1.25
C ILE A 5 -21.57 5.53 0.13
N ILE A 6 -22.59 5.98 0.84
CA ILE A 6 -22.95 5.41 2.14
C ILE A 6 -23.30 3.93 2.00
N ARG A 7 -24.12 3.56 0.99
CA ARG A 7 -24.45 2.15 0.73
C ARG A 7 -23.21 1.31 0.46
N MET A 8 -22.24 1.84 -0.30
CA MET A 8 -20.96 1.16 -0.55
C MET A 8 -20.17 0.96 0.74
N LEU A 9 -20.09 1.98 1.60
CA LEU A 9 -19.35 1.92 2.85
C LEU A 9 -19.98 0.97 3.87
N GLU A 10 -21.29 0.82 3.84
CA GLU A 10 -22.05 -0.08 4.73
C GLU A 10 -22.21 -1.51 4.18
N ASP A 11 -21.82 -1.75 2.94
CA ASP A 11 -21.99 -3.07 2.29
C ASP A 11 -21.13 -4.12 2.97
N THR A 12 -21.77 -5.22 3.39
CA THR A 12 -21.11 -6.36 4.04
C THR A 12 -20.81 -7.51 3.09
N THR A 13 -21.20 -7.39 1.82
CA THR A 13 -21.05 -8.47 0.82
C THR A 13 -19.85 -8.26 -0.10
N VAL A 14 -19.43 -7.01 -0.31
CA VAL A 14 -18.29 -6.65 -1.15
C VAL A 14 -17.19 -6.07 -0.26
N PRO A 15 -16.02 -6.73 -0.18
CA PRO A 15 -14.92 -6.21 0.62
C PRO A 15 -14.30 -4.95 -0.02
N LYS A 16 -13.98 -3.96 0.80
CA LYS A 16 -13.23 -2.78 0.41
C LYS A 16 -11.79 -2.96 0.89
N ILE A 17 -10.88 -3.12 -0.04
CA ILE A 17 -9.47 -3.42 0.23
C ILE A 17 -8.66 -2.13 0.18
N GLY A 18 -7.88 -1.87 1.20
CA GLY A 18 -7.06 -0.68 1.28
C GLY A 18 -6.06 -0.70 2.42
N LEU A 19 -5.50 0.45 2.71
CA LEU A 19 -4.50 0.65 3.76
C LEU A 19 -5.00 1.65 4.79
N SER A 20 -4.76 1.35 6.07
CA SER A 20 -5.05 2.28 7.18
C SER A 20 -6.51 2.74 7.21
N TRP A 21 -7.44 1.82 6.95
CA TRP A 21 -8.88 2.13 6.95
C TRP A 21 -9.38 2.73 8.25
N HIS A 22 -8.74 2.40 9.36
CA HIS A 22 -9.20 2.82 10.68
C HIS A 22 -9.33 4.35 10.79
N ASP A 23 -8.31 5.08 10.38
CA ASP A 23 -8.32 6.55 10.43
C ASP A 23 -9.27 7.14 9.38
N ASP A 24 -9.31 6.56 8.18
CA ASP A 24 -10.19 7.00 7.10
C ASP A 24 -11.66 6.83 7.47
N ILE A 25 -12.02 5.69 8.04
CA ILE A 25 -13.39 5.42 8.51
C ILE A 25 -13.77 6.38 9.61
N ARG A 26 -12.87 6.65 10.55
CA ARG A 26 -13.12 7.63 11.64
C ARG A 26 -13.41 9.02 11.08
N ALA A 27 -12.61 9.48 10.13
CA ALA A 27 -12.79 10.77 9.48
C ALA A 27 -14.11 10.86 8.70
N LEU A 28 -14.45 9.81 7.96
CA LEU A 28 -15.71 9.76 7.20
C LEU A 28 -16.94 9.74 8.12
N ARG A 29 -16.86 9.07 9.25
CA ARG A 29 -17.96 9.03 10.24
C ARG A 29 -18.19 10.37 10.93
N GLN A 30 -17.20 11.24 10.97
CA GLN A 30 -17.39 12.62 11.43
C GLN A 30 -18.20 13.46 10.45
N LEU A 31 -18.13 13.16 9.16
CA LEU A 31 -18.90 13.83 8.14
C LEU A 31 -20.34 13.31 8.02
N HIS A 32 -20.51 12.02 8.21
CA HIS A 32 -21.81 11.38 8.13
C HIS A 32 -21.81 10.09 8.94
N ASP A 33 -22.82 9.88 9.79
CA ASP A 33 -22.93 8.67 10.58
C ASP A 33 -23.34 7.48 9.70
N PHE A 34 -22.53 6.43 9.72
CA PHE A 34 -22.81 5.18 9.01
C PHE A 34 -22.19 4.01 9.78
N LYS A 35 -22.72 2.82 9.56
CA LYS A 35 -22.17 1.59 10.14
C LYS A 35 -21.23 0.95 9.14
N PRO A 36 -19.91 0.91 9.40
CA PRO A 36 -18.95 0.31 8.47
C PRO A 36 -19.30 -1.13 8.12
N GLY A 37 -19.26 -1.46 6.84
CA GLY A 37 -19.48 -2.81 6.33
C GLY A 37 -18.19 -3.63 6.35
N TRP A 38 -17.86 -4.26 5.22
CA TRP A 38 -16.70 -5.14 5.12
C TRP A 38 -15.48 -4.39 4.58
N PHE A 39 -14.51 -4.11 5.47
CA PHE A 39 -13.24 -3.48 5.14
C PHE A 39 -12.09 -4.44 5.41
N ILE A 40 -11.17 -4.56 4.48
CA ILE A 40 -9.95 -5.34 4.61
C ILE A 40 -8.75 -4.38 4.59
N ASP A 41 -7.99 -4.36 5.69
CA ASP A 41 -6.76 -3.57 5.80
C ASP A 41 -5.56 -4.44 5.45
N LEU A 42 -4.87 -4.09 4.36
CA LEU A 42 -3.69 -4.83 3.91
C LEU A 42 -2.54 -4.79 4.92
N GLN A 43 -2.44 -3.74 5.72
CA GLN A 43 -1.40 -3.64 6.74
C GLN A 43 -1.49 -4.76 7.76
N ASP A 44 -2.70 -5.13 8.17
CA ASP A 44 -2.90 -6.23 9.12
C ASP A 44 -2.43 -7.57 8.51
N HIS A 45 -2.76 -7.81 7.25
CA HIS A 45 -2.33 -9.02 6.55
C HIS A 45 -0.82 -9.08 6.32
N MET A 46 -0.19 -7.94 6.02
CA MET A 46 1.26 -7.87 5.85
C MET A 46 2.00 -8.13 7.16
N ARG A 47 1.49 -7.63 8.29
CA ARG A 47 2.05 -7.92 9.61
C ARG A 47 2.03 -9.42 9.94
N GLU A 48 1.00 -10.12 9.53
CA GLU A 48 0.89 -11.58 9.75
C GLU A 48 2.00 -12.37 9.05
N ILE A 49 2.53 -11.87 7.94
CA ILE A 49 3.66 -12.48 7.24
C ILE A 49 5.00 -11.80 7.56
N GLY A 50 5.04 -10.97 8.60
CA GLY A 50 6.28 -10.39 9.12
C GLY A 50 6.80 -9.16 8.38
N VAL A 51 6.00 -8.52 7.53
CA VAL A 51 6.39 -7.29 6.85
C VAL A 51 6.12 -6.10 7.76
N GLU A 52 7.14 -5.31 8.04
CA GLU A 52 7.07 -4.17 8.96
C GLU A 52 6.87 -2.83 8.27
N ASP A 53 7.43 -2.64 7.08
CA ASP A 53 7.20 -1.43 6.31
C ASP A 53 5.88 -1.52 5.57
N LEU A 54 4.90 -0.79 6.06
CA LEU A 54 3.51 -0.90 5.67
C LEU A 54 3.06 0.18 4.66
N SER A 55 4.00 0.87 3.99
CA SER A 55 3.64 1.75 2.88
C SER A 55 3.27 0.92 1.65
N LEU A 56 2.28 1.38 0.88
CA LEU A 56 1.83 0.67 -0.33
C LEU A 56 2.97 0.41 -1.30
N GLN A 57 3.80 1.44 -1.54
CA GLN A 57 4.89 1.35 -2.51
C GLN A 57 5.95 0.33 -2.09
N LYS A 58 6.28 0.28 -0.81
CA LYS A 58 7.27 -0.68 -0.30
C LYS A 58 6.73 -2.10 -0.23
N MET A 59 5.48 -2.27 0.19
CA MET A 59 4.83 -3.57 0.17
C MET A 59 4.78 -4.15 -1.25
N TYR A 60 4.39 -3.32 -2.21
CA TYR A 60 4.33 -3.71 -3.62
C TYR A 60 5.71 -4.06 -4.17
N ALA A 61 6.73 -3.23 -3.89
CA ALA A 61 8.10 -3.49 -4.31
C ALA A 61 8.66 -4.79 -3.72
N ASN A 62 8.37 -5.08 -2.45
CA ASN A 62 8.83 -6.29 -1.78
C ASN A 62 8.22 -7.56 -2.39
N LEU A 63 6.93 -7.54 -2.74
CA LEU A 63 6.25 -8.72 -3.25
C LEU A 63 6.44 -8.94 -4.75
N PHE A 64 6.53 -7.88 -5.55
CA PHE A 64 6.55 -7.96 -7.01
C PHE A 64 7.84 -7.49 -7.65
N ALA A 65 8.79 -6.93 -6.87
CA ALA A 65 10.03 -6.32 -7.38
C ALA A 65 9.77 -5.19 -8.40
N GLU A 66 8.62 -4.54 -8.33
CA GLU A 66 8.22 -3.43 -9.18
C GLU A 66 7.96 -2.19 -8.35
N ARG A 67 8.15 -1.00 -8.94
CA ARG A 67 7.93 0.27 -8.25
C ARG A 67 6.66 0.95 -8.73
N ILE A 68 5.92 1.53 -7.76
CA ILE A 68 4.78 2.40 -8.02
C ILE A 68 5.23 3.85 -7.84
N SER A 69 4.88 4.72 -8.81
CA SER A 69 5.20 6.15 -8.73
C SER A 69 4.45 6.83 -7.59
N LYS A 70 5.12 7.75 -6.89
CA LYS A 70 4.53 8.63 -5.87
C LYS A 70 4.38 10.09 -6.36
N THR A 71 4.69 10.35 -7.63
CA THR A 71 4.82 11.72 -8.16
C THR A 71 3.59 12.59 -7.91
N GLU A 72 2.39 12.03 -8.03
CA GLU A 72 1.14 12.77 -7.87
C GLU A 72 0.61 12.81 -6.43
N ARG A 73 1.29 12.17 -5.46
CA ARG A 73 0.82 12.09 -4.07
C ARG A 73 0.56 13.45 -3.44
N LEU A 74 1.46 14.41 -3.68
CA LEU A 74 1.41 15.75 -3.11
C LEU A 74 0.83 16.80 -4.07
N SER A 75 0.27 16.39 -5.19
CA SER A 75 -0.41 17.31 -6.11
C SER A 75 -1.73 17.81 -5.51
N ASN A 76 -2.32 18.82 -6.14
CA ASN A 76 -3.57 19.41 -5.64
C ASN A 76 -4.78 18.53 -5.97
N TRP A 77 -5.23 17.73 -5.00
CA TRP A 77 -6.38 16.83 -5.10
C TRP A 77 -7.74 17.53 -4.92
N GLU A 78 -7.73 18.81 -4.50
CA GLU A 78 -8.95 19.60 -4.34
C GLU A 78 -9.38 20.32 -5.63
N ARG A 79 -8.71 20.06 -6.73
CA ARG A 79 -9.07 20.63 -8.03
C ARG A 79 -10.48 20.22 -8.45
N ASP A 80 -11.20 21.11 -9.12
CA ASP A 80 -12.51 20.84 -9.68
C ASP A 80 -12.47 19.67 -10.69
N VAL A 81 -11.41 19.63 -11.52
CA VAL A 81 -11.16 18.56 -12.48
C VAL A 81 -9.76 17.99 -12.24
N LEU A 82 -9.68 16.72 -11.91
CA LEU A 82 -8.42 16.03 -11.71
C LEU A 82 -7.69 15.80 -13.04
N THR A 83 -6.36 15.89 -13.01
CA THR A 83 -5.54 15.62 -14.20
C THR A 83 -5.57 14.14 -14.56
N SER A 84 -5.20 13.81 -15.81
CA SER A 84 -5.05 12.42 -16.25
C SER A 84 -4.01 11.66 -15.42
N LYS A 85 -2.92 12.33 -15.02
CA LYS A 85 -1.89 11.74 -14.13
C LYS A 85 -2.44 11.42 -12.75
N GLN A 86 -3.25 12.31 -12.17
CA GLN A 86 -3.91 12.08 -10.88
C GLN A 86 -4.88 10.90 -10.95
N LYS A 87 -5.70 10.82 -12.00
CA LYS A 87 -6.63 9.71 -12.21
C LYS A 87 -5.88 8.38 -12.37
N SER A 88 -4.79 8.36 -13.13
CA SER A 88 -3.95 7.17 -13.29
C SER A 88 -3.30 6.76 -11.98
N TYR A 89 -2.79 7.71 -11.20
CA TYR A 89 -2.21 7.45 -9.89
C TYR A 89 -3.22 6.78 -8.94
N ALA A 90 -4.41 7.34 -8.84
CA ALA A 90 -5.48 6.78 -7.99
C ALA A 90 -5.91 5.38 -8.45
N ALA A 91 -6.03 5.16 -9.75
CA ALA A 91 -6.41 3.88 -10.31
C ALA A 91 -5.33 2.81 -10.07
N ILE A 92 -4.06 3.16 -10.22
CA ILE A 92 -2.92 2.25 -9.94
C ILE A 92 -2.87 1.88 -8.47
N ASP A 93 -3.06 2.83 -7.57
CA ASP A 93 -3.08 2.56 -6.12
C ASP A 93 -4.21 1.59 -5.76
N ALA A 94 -5.41 1.79 -6.29
CA ALA A 94 -6.54 0.90 -6.06
C ALA A 94 -6.30 -0.50 -6.63
N TRP A 95 -5.79 -0.59 -7.85
CA TRP A 95 -5.43 -1.85 -8.50
C TRP A 95 -4.34 -2.60 -7.74
N ALA A 96 -3.31 -1.88 -7.29
CA ALA A 96 -2.20 -2.45 -6.52
C ALA A 96 -2.69 -3.06 -5.20
N CYS A 97 -3.66 -2.44 -4.52
CA CYS A 97 -4.24 -3.00 -3.31
C CYS A 97 -4.90 -4.36 -3.55
N ILE A 98 -5.64 -4.52 -4.63
CA ILE A 98 -6.29 -5.79 -4.99
C ILE A 98 -5.24 -6.84 -5.33
N ARG A 99 -4.24 -6.48 -6.12
CA ARG A 99 -3.14 -7.38 -6.50
C ARG A 99 -2.36 -7.87 -5.28
N LEU A 100 -2.07 -6.97 -4.35
CA LEU A 100 -1.42 -7.32 -3.08
C LEU A 100 -2.26 -8.28 -2.25
N PHE A 101 -3.55 -8.04 -2.16
CA PHE A 101 -4.46 -8.91 -1.40
C PHE A 101 -4.50 -10.33 -1.97
N GLU A 102 -4.58 -10.47 -3.28
CA GLU A 102 -4.57 -11.77 -3.97
C GLU A 102 -3.26 -12.51 -3.73
N GLU A 103 -2.12 -11.82 -3.84
CA GLU A 103 -0.79 -12.40 -3.58
C GLU A 103 -0.62 -12.82 -2.12
N LEU A 104 -1.08 -12.01 -1.18
CA LEU A 104 -1.03 -12.34 0.25
C LEU A 104 -1.85 -13.57 0.59
N LYS A 105 -3.02 -13.73 -0.02
CA LYS A 105 -3.84 -14.92 0.14
C LYS A 105 -3.12 -16.17 -0.36
N GLU A 106 -2.47 -16.08 -1.51
CA GLU A 106 -1.70 -17.18 -2.09
C GLU A 106 -0.50 -17.53 -1.23
N LEU A 107 0.25 -16.55 -0.77
CA LEU A 107 1.40 -16.76 0.12
C LEU A 107 1.01 -17.43 1.42
N LYS A 108 -0.10 -17.04 2.04
CA LYS A 108 -0.60 -17.67 3.26
C LYS A 108 -1.02 -19.12 3.01
N ASN A 109 -1.65 -19.41 1.87
CA ASN A 109 -2.09 -20.75 1.52
C ASN A 109 -0.94 -21.69 1.18
N THR A 110 0.09 -21.19 0.51
CA THR A 110 1.24 -21.99 0.08
C THR A 110 2.37 -22.03 1.10
N GLY A 111 2.42 -21.06 2.02
CA GLY A 111 3.53 -20.88 2.95
C GLY A 111 4.84 -20.47 2.28
N ASN A 112 4.79 -20.03 1.03
CA ASN A 112 5.97 -19.70 0.21
C ASN A 112 6.47 -18.27 0.49
N TYR A 113 6.79 -18.00 1.76
CA TYR A 113 7.38 -16.73 2.19
C TYR A 113 8.34 -16.97 3.36
N GLU A 114 9.29 -16.04 3.53
CA GLU A 114 10.22 -16.02 4.65
C GLU A 114 9.88 -14.86 5.59
N LEU A 115 9.85 -15.15 6.89
CA LEU A 115 9.70 -14.11 7.91
C LEU A 115 11.07 -13.51 8.21
N HIS A 116 11.19 -12.20 7.97
CA HIS A 116 12.40 -11.44 8.29
C HIS A 116 12.20 -10.69 9.61
N SER A 117 13.18 -10.77 10.51
CA SER A 117 13.21 -9.95 11.71
C SER A 117 13.64 -8.52 11.36
N VAL A 118 13.31 -7.55 12.25
CA VAL A 118 13.76 -6.16 12.12
C VAL A 118 15.28 -6.07 11.95
N GLU A 119 16.01 -6.87 12.71
CA GLU A 119 17.47 -6.93 12.65
C GLU A 119 17.96 -7.37 11.27
N THR A 120 17.34 -8.39 10.70
CA THR A 120 17.68 -8.88 9.36
C THR A 120 17.40 -7.83 8.29
N GLU A 121 16.29 -7.10 8.39
CA GLU A 121 15.97 -6.01 7.46
C GLU A 121 16.98 -4.87 7.54
N LEU A 122 17.38 -4.48 8.74
CA LEU A 122 18.41 -3.46 8.95
C LEU A 122 19.76 -3.90 8.38
N GLU A 123 20.13 -5.16 8.54
CA GLU A 123 21.35 -5.73 7.95
C GLU A 123 21.32 -5.65 6.42
N ILE A 124 20.19 -6.02 5.80
CA ILE A 124 20.03 -5.97 4.35
C ILE A 124 20.09 -4.53 3.84
N GLU A 125 19.44 -3.59 4.51
CA GLU A 125 19.50 -2.17 4.15
C GLU A 125 20.93 -1.62 4.25
N GLU A 126 21.69 -2.01 5.26
CA GLU A 126 23.07 -1.61 5.42
C GLU A 126 23.96 -2.19 4.30
N GLU A 127 23.79 -3.46 3.97
CA GLU A 127 24.51 -4.09 2.85
C GLU A 127 24.22 -3.41 1.51
N LEU A 128 22.96 -3.09 1.24
CA LEU A 128 22.56 -2.36 0.04
C LEU A 128 23.18 -0.96 -0.02
N ARG A 129 23.20 -0.25 1.11
CA ARG A 129 23.84 1.06 1.21
C ARG A 129 25.32 0.99 0.90
N ILE A 130 26.04 0.04 1.48
CA ILE A 130 27.48 -0.19 1.22
C ILE A 130 27.70 -0.49 -0.25
N TYR A 131 26.87 -1.34 -0.85
CA TYR A 131 26.96 -1.66 -2.28
C TYR A 131 26.78 -0.43 -3.17
N GLU A 132 25.80 0.42 -2.86
CA GLU A 132 25.55 1.66 -3.59
C GLU A 132 26.72 2.64 -3.47
N GLU A 133 27.30 2.80 -2.29
CA GLU A 133 28.49 3.64 -2.07
C GLU A 133 29.70 3.16 -2.87
N LEU A 134 29.95 1.84 -2.89
CA LEU A 134 31.04 1.26 -3.67
C LEU A 134 30.83 1.42 -5.17
N ALA A 135 29.61 1.29 -5.67
CA ALA A 135 29.26 1.52 -7.06
C ALA A 135 29.48 2.99 -7.46
N ALA A 136 29.12 3.92 -6.57
CA ALA A 136 29.35 5.36 -6.79
C ALA A 136 30.84 5.70 -6.87
N GLN A 137 31.70 5.09 -6.01
CA GLN A 137 33.14 5.28 -6.05
C GLN A 137 33.76 4.77 -7.35
N LYS A 138 33.31 3.65 -7.88
CA LYS A 138 33.76 3.11 -9.17
C LYS A 138 33.36 4.02 -10.35
N GLY A 139 32.20 4.65 -10.27
CA GLY A 139 31.75 5.62 -11.27
C GLY A 139 32.55 6.91 -11.28
N GLN A 140 33.19 7.29 -10.18
CA GLN A 140 34.06 8.49 -10.08
C GLN A 140 35.52 8.23 -10.44
N GLY A 141 35.94 7.00 -10.44
CA GLY A 141 37.33 6.58 -10.69
C GLY A 141 37.68 6.33 -12.15
N GLY A 142 36.73 6.61 -13.04
CA GLY A 142 36.92 6.45 -14.50
C GLY A 142 37.33 7.73 -15.23
#